data_917c244a3d734cc2516dd3689c6aa138
#
_entry.id   917c244a3d734cc2516dd3689c6aa138
#
_cell.length_a   1.000
_cell.length_b   1.000
_cell.length_c   1.000
_cell.angle_alpha   90.00
_cell.angle_beta   90.00
_cell.angle_gamma   90.00
#
_symmetry.space_group_name_H-M   'P 1'
#
loop_
_entity.id
_entity.type
_entity.pdbx_description
1 polymer ?
#
loop_
_entity_poly.entity_id
_entity_poly.type
_entity_poly.pdbx_seq_one_letter_code
_entity_poly.pdbx_strand_id
1 'polypeptide(L)'
;MINALPPNHSDTVRRIVADMKSRPGPLLEVLHAIQSELGYVPDGAVPLVAQGLNLSRAEVHGVVTFYHYFRRTPPGKHVVSLCRAEACQSMGADALAEHAKRKLGVEFHQTTADGEISLEPVYCLGNCACSPAAMVNGRLYGRLTPERFDAMIAERGQKK
;
A
#
# COMPACT_ATOMS: atom_id res chain seq x y z
N MET A 1 22.91 -0.11 -4.34
CA MET A 1 23.07 1.37 -4.47
C MET A 1 21.83 1.99 -3.85
N ILE A 2 21.96 2.82 -2.80
CA ILE A 2 20.84 3.53 -2.19
C ILE A 2 20.46 4.63 -3.19
N ASN A 3 19.29 4.51 -3.84
CA ASN A 3 18.80 5.55 -4.73
C ASN A 3 18.67 6.85 -3.95
N ALA A 4 19.36 7.90 -4.40
CA ALA A 4 19.24 9.22 -3.82
C ALA A 4 17.79 9.71 -3.95
N LEU A 5 17.22 10.19 -2.83
CA LEU A 5 15.89 10.80 -2.85
C LEU A 5 15.87 12.05 -3.72
N PRO A 6 14.82 12.27 -4.51
CA PRO A 6 14.59 13.59 -5.11
C PRO A 6 14.60 14.69 -4.02
N PRO A 7 15.12 15.89 -4.29
CA PRO A 7 15.22 16.95 -3.29
C PRO A 7 13.89 17.27 -2.59
N ASN A 8 12.80 17.36 -3.34
CA ASN A 8 11.45 17.60 -2.82
C ASN A 8 10.98 16.50 -1.85
N HIS A 9 11.32 15.23 -2.08
CA HIS A 9 10.99 14.13 -1.16
C HIS A 9 11.83 14.22 0.12
N SER A 10 13.09 14.63 0.05
CA SER A 10 13.95 14.82 1.22
C SER A 10 13.40 15.88 2.17
N ASP A 11 12.92 17.00 1.62
CA ASP A 11 12.35 18.10 2.41
C ASP A 11 11.04 17.68 3.06
N THR A 12 10.18 16.97 2.34
CA THR A 12 8.95 16.37 2.88
C THR A 12 9.24 15.45 4.05
N VAL A 13 10.19 14.52 3.90
CA VAL A 13 10.56 13.57 4.97
C VAL A 13 11.09 14.32 6.19
N ARG A 14 11.98 15.31 6.02
CA ARG A 14 12.54 16.10 7.14
C ARG A 14 11.46 16.87 7.88
N ARG A 15 10.51 17.48 7.16
CA ARG A 15 9.38 18.20 7.75
C ARG A 15 8.51 17.26 8.58
N ILE A 16 8.08 16.11 8.02
CA ILE A 16 7.27 15.13 8.74
C ILE A 16 7.97 14.66 10.02
N VAL A 17 9.27 14.35 9.94
CA VAL A 17 10.05 13.94 11.11
C VAL A 17 10.10 15.05 12.16
N ALA A 18 10.35 16.29 11.76
CA ALA A 18 10.41 17.44 12.67
C ALA A 18 9.09 17.66 13.42
N ASP A 19 7.95 17.52 12.71
CA ASP A 19 6.61 17.72 13.25
C ASP A 19 6.18 16.62 14.24
N MET A 20 6.74 15.41 14.09
CA MET A 20 6.24 14.24 14.81
C MET A 20 7.25 13.67 15.83
N LYS A 21 8.52 14.06 15.81
CA LYS A 21 9.60 13.48 16.63
C LYS A 21 9.38 13.54 18.15
N SER A 22 8.55 14.46 18.62
CA SER A 22 8.25 14.62 20.05
C SER A 22 7.14 13.71 20.56
N ARG A 23 6.49 12.95 19.68
CA ARG A 23 5.42 11.99 20.04
C ARG A 23 6.03 10.73 20.67
N PRO A 24 5.30 10.04 21.58
CA PRO A 24 5.73 8.76 22.09
C PRO A 24 5.77 7.71 20.97
N GLY A 25 6.92 7.01 20.77
CA GLY A 25 7.06 5.95 19.78
C GLY A 25 6.79 6.39 18.32
N PRO A 26 7.35 7.49 17.82
CA PRO A 26 6.87 8.19 16.62
C PRO A 26 7.15 7.46 15.30
N LEU A 27 7.96 6.39 15.30
CA LEU A 27 8.48 5.80 14.07
C LEU A 27 7.37 5.31 13.12
N LEU A 28 6.39 4.56 13.62
CA LEU A 28 5.29 4.06 12.77
C LEU A 28 4.44 5.21 12.21
N GLU A 29 4.11 6.20 13.04
CA GLU A 29 3.33 7.36 12.60
C GLU A 29 4.07 8.18 11.54
N VAL A 30 5.38 8.39 11.70
CA VAL A 30 6.23 9.05 10.72
C VAL A 30 6.24 8.29 9.39
N LEU A 31 6.41 6.97 9.42
CA LEU A 31 6.39 6.15 8.21
C LEU A 31 5.03 6.15 7.51
N HIS A 32 3.93 6.13 8.28
CA HIS A 32 2.58 6.30 7.74
C HIS A 32 2.37 7.68 7.08
N ALA A 33 2.83 8.75 7.72
CA ALA A 33 2.73 10.10 7.17
C ALA A 33 3.55 10.24 5.88
N ILE A 34 4.77 9.68 5.84
CA ILE A 34 5.61 9.65 4.64
C ILE A 34 4.88 8.91 3.51
N GLN A 35 4.36 7.71 3.78
CA GLN A 35 3.64 6.94 2.76
C GLN A 35 2.34 7.63 2.30
N SER A 36 1.62 8.30 3.21
CA SER A 36 0.41 9.04 2.84
C SER A 36 0.71 10.22 1.92
N GLU A 37 1.84 10.90 2.09
CA GLU A 37 2.18 12.08 1.30
C GLU A 37 2.92 11.74 0.00
N LEU A 38 3.83 10.75 0.05
CA LEU A 38 4.63 10.34 -1.12
C LEU A 38 4.04 9.14 -1.89
N GLY A 39 3.06 8.43 -1.31
CA GLY A 39 2.51 7.18 -1.84
C GLY A 39 3.31 5.93 -1.45
N TYR A 40 4.55 6.08 -0.98
CA TYR A 40 5.47 5.00 -0.60
C TYR A 40 6.53 5.51 0.37
N VAL A 41 7.29 4.60 0.99
CA VAL A 41 8.45 4.92 1.83
C VAL A 41 9.73 4.64 1.02
N PRO A 42 10.35 5.66 0.42
CA PRO A 42 11.59 5.46 -0.36
C PRO A 42 12.74 4.96 0.51
N ASP A 43 13.60 4.10 -0.01
CA ASP A 43 14.79 3.62 0.71
C ASP A 43 15.69 4.76 1.22
N GLY A 44 15.77 5.84 0.45
CA GLY A 44 16.52 7.05 0.85
C GLY A 44 15.89 7.84 2.00
N ALA A 45 14.62 7.56 2.39
CA ALA A 45 14.02 8.15 3.58
C ALA A 45 14.56 7.52 4.88
N VAL A 46 14.96 6.24 4.83
CA VAL A 46 15.44 5.50 6.02
C VAL A 46 16.54 6.24 6.78
N PRO A 47 17.64 6.72 6.16
CA PRO A 47 18.66 7.46 6.89
C PRO A 47 18.17 8.80 7.46
N LEU A 48 17.23 9.49 6.80
CA LEU A 48 16.68 10.76 7.29
C LEU A 48 15.78 10.55 8.52
N VAL A 49 14.93 9.53 8.48
CA VAL A 49 14.08 9.14 9.61
C VAL A 49 14.95 8.68 10.79
N ALA A 50 15.95 7.82 10.54
CA ALA A 50 16.88 7.33 11.56
C ALA A 50 17.58 8.50 12.27
N GLN A 51 18.15 9.42 11.51
CA GLN A 51 18.83 10.60 12.05
C GLN A 51 17.86 11.48 12.86
N GLY A 52 16.67 11.76 12.33
CA GLY A 52 15.74 12.70 12.96
C GLY A 52 15.06 12.16 14.22
N LEU A 53 14.93 10.84 14.35
CA LEU A 53 14.34 10.15 15.51
C LEU A 53 15.40 9.58 16.47
N ASN A 54 16.70 9.80 16.21
CA ASN A 54 17.81 9.23 16.96
C ASN A 54 17.75 7.68 17.07
N LEU A 55 17.45 7.03 15.94
CA LEU A 55 17.42 5.57 15.76
C LEU A 55 18.55 5.12 14.82
N SER A 56 18.88 3.84 14.87
CA SER A 56 19.75 3.25 13.86
C SER A 56 19.01 3.05 12.53
N ARG A 57 19.76 3.05 11.41
CA ARG A 57 19.17 2.71 10.09
C ARG A 57 18.59 1.29 10.07
N ALA A 58 19.20 0.37 10.82
CA ALA A 58 18.74 -1.02 10.91
C ALA A 58 17.35 -1.11 11.57
N GLU A 59 17.11 -0.37 12.66
CA GLU A 59 15.79 -0.32 13.30
C GLU A 59 14.73 0.22 12.36
N VAL A 60 14.98 1.35 11.69
CA VAL A 60 14.01 1.91 10.74
C VAL A 60 13.77 0.98 9.56
N HIS A 61 14.83 0.42 8.98
CA HIS A 61 14.72 -0.54 7.87
C HIS A 61 13.98 -1.80 8.29
N GLY A 62 14.24 -2.31 9.51
CA GLY A 62 13.54 -3.47 10.07
C GLY A 62 12.03 -3.24 10.16
N VAL A 63 11.60 -2.05 10.61
CA VAL A 63 10.17 -1.70 10.66
C VAL A 63 9.57 -1.60 9.26
N VAL A 64 10.23 -0.91 8.32
CA VAL A 64 9.73 -0.77 6.95
C VAL A 64 9.57 -2.12 6.24
N THR A 65 10.47 -3.07 6.50
CA THR A 65 10.43 -4.41 5.86
C THR A 65 9.51 -5.38 6.59
N PHE A 66 9.32 -5.23 7.90
CA PHE A 66 8.43 -6.07 8.68
C PHE A 66 6.95 -5.82 8.37
N TYR A 67 6.56 -4.55 8.28
CA TYR A 67 5.16 -4.19 8.01
C TYR A 67 4.90 -4.14 6.51
N HIS A 68 4.24 -5.15 5.96
CA HIS A 68 3.90 -5.27 4.53
C HIS A 68 3.01 -4.12 4.01
N TYR A 69 2.46 -3.31 4.89
CA TYR A 69 1.72 -2.10 4.53
C TYR A 69 2.62 -1.04 3.89
N PHE A 70 3.90 -0.97 4.28
CA PHE A 70 4.83 0.01 3.73
C PHE A 70 5.35 -0.43 2.36
N ARG A 71 5.04 0.38 1.35
CA ARG A 71 5.54 0.21 -0.02
C ARG A 71 6.91 0.87 -0.16
N ARG A 72 7.82 0.21 -0.82
CA ARG A 72 9.18 0.75 -1.08
C ARG A 72 9.32 1.33 -2.49
N THR A 73 8.31 1.13 -3.33
CA THR A 73 8.22 1.64 -4.70
C THR A 73 6.91 2.41 -4.89
N PRO A 74 6.87 3.41 -5.79
CA PRO A 74 5.65 4.12 -6.10
C PRO A 74 4.55 3.15 -6.53
N PRO A 75 3.33 3.27 -6.00
CA PRO A 75 2.18 2.50 -6.48
C PRO A 75 1.73 3.01 -7.86
N GLY A 76 0.93 2.20 -8.54
CA GLY A 76 0.15 2.66 -9.69
C GLY A 76 -0.87 3.72 -9.30
N LYS A 77 -1.50 4.33 -10.30
CA LYS A 77 -2.54 5.36 -10.09
C LYS A 77 -3.70 4.84 -9.24
N HIS A 78 -3.99 3.55 -9.34
CA HIS A 78 -5.04 2.88 -8.56
C HIS A 78 -4.44 1.73 -7.77
N VAL A 79 -4.67 1.73 -6.46
CA VAL A 79 -4.31 0.62 -5.57
C VAL A 79 -5.54 -0.23 -5.33
N VAL A 80 -5.49 -1.48 -5.80
CA VAL A 80 -6.53 -2.49 -5.62
C VAL A 80 -6.08 -3.45 -4.51
N SER A 81 -6.75 -3.37 -3.36
CA SER A 81 -6.50 -4.24 -2.21
C SER A 81 -7.55 -5.35 -2.13
N LEU A 82 -7.16 -6.62 -2.33
CA LEU A 82 -8.04 -7.78 -2.19
C LEU A 82 -7.94 -8.37 -0.79
N CYS A 83 -9.10 -8.58 -0.16
CA CYS A 83 -9.15 -9.21 1.16
C CYS A 83 -8.87 -10.72 1.07
N ARG A 84 -7.86 -11.15 1.84
CA ARG A 84 -7.39 -12.55 1.95
C ARG A 84 -7.62 -13.13 3.34
N ALA A 85 -8.50 -12.53 4.16
CA ALA A 85 -8.86 -13.02 5.49
C ALA A 85 -9.91 -14.14 5.42
N GLU A 86 -10.04 -14.89 6.51
CA GLU A 86 -10.84 -16.12 6.68
C GLU A 86 -12.24 -16.05 6.01
N ALA A 87 -13.05 -15.05 6.39
CA ALA A 87 -14.41 -14.92 5.85
C ALA A 87 -14.41 -14.70 4.32
N CYS A 88 -13.43 -14.01 3.77
CA CYS A 88 -13.31 -13.82 2.34
C CYS A 88 -12.82 -15.10 1.65
N GLN A 89 -11.88 -15.82 2.27
CA GLN A 89 -11.40 -17.12 1.75
C GLN A 89 -12.53 -18.14 1.67
N SER A 90 -13.33 -18.28 2.74
CA SER A 90 -14.48 -19.19 2.75
C SER A 90 -15.53 -18.88 1.67
N MET A 91 -15.56 -17.63 1.19
CA MET A 91 -16.46 -17.16 0.13
C MET A 91 -15.79 -17.06 -1.25
N GLY A 92 -14.63 -17.72 -1.43
CA GLY A 92 -13.96 -17.83 -2.73
C GLY A 92 -12.98 -16.71 -3.08
N ALA A 93 -12.44 -15.98 -2.08
CA ALA A 93 -11.46 -14.92 -2.33
C ALA A 93 -10.17 -15.44 -2.99
N ASP A 94 -9.80 -16.71 -2.82
CA ASP A 94 -8.63 -17.28 -3.48
C ASP A 94 -8.84 -17.40 -5.00
N ALA A 95 -10.00 -17.90 -5.43
CA ALA A 95 -10.35 -17.95 -6.85
C ALA A 95 -10.43 -16.54 -7.46
N LEU A 96 -10.98 -15.57 -6.71
CA LEU A 96 -11.02 -14.17 -7.12
C LEU A 96 -9.62 -13.56 -7.24
N ALA A 97 -8.69 -13.89 -6.33
CA ALA A 97 -7.31 -13.41 -6.39
C ALA A 97 -6.59 -13.96 -7.62
N GLU A 98 -6.74 -15.25 -7.93
CA GLU A 98 -6.16 -15.84 -9.13
C GLU A 98 -6.77 -15.25 -10.42
N HIS A 99 -8.07 -14.95 -10.42
CA HIS A 99 -8.70 -14.22 -11.52
C HIS A 99 -8.10 -12.82 -11.68
N ALA A 100 -7.97 -12.07 -10.59
CA ALA A 100 -7.40 -10.71 -10.60
C ALA A 100 -5.97 -10.69 -11.13
N LYS A 101 -5.11 -11.62 -10.68
CA LYS A 101 -3.73 -11.74 -11.17
C LYS A 101 -3.67 -12.01 -12.67
N ARG A 102 -4.46 -12.97 -13.17
CA ARG A 102 -4.52 -13.27 -14.61
C ARG A 102 -5.04 -12.09 -15.41
N LYS A 103 -6.10 -11.41 -14.92
CA LYS A 103 -6.72 -10.28 -15.59
C LYS A 103 -5.80 -9.08 -15.70
N LEU A 104 -5.03 -8.79 -14.64
CA LEU A 104 -4.12 -7.65 -14.57
C LEU A 104 -2.71 -7.97 -15.08
N GLY A 105 -2.35 -9.25 -15.21
CA GLY A 105 -1.01 -9.68 -15.62
C GLY A 105 0.06 -9.39 -14.56
N VAL A 106 -0.32 -9.39 -13.26
CA VAL A 106 0.58 -9.07 -12.15
C VAL A 106 0.34 -10.00 -10.96
N GLU A 107 1.36 -10.19 -10.14
CA GLU A 107 1.25 -10.82 -8.83
C GLU A 107 0.92 -9.76 -7.76
N PHE A 108 0.65 -10.22 -6.52
CA PHE A 108 0.55 -9.32 -5.37
C PHE A 108 1.84 -8.54 -5.18
N HIS A 109 1.73 -7.30 -4.70
CA HIS A 109 2.81 -6.32 -4.53
C HIS A 109 3.44 -5.86 -5.86
N GLN A 110 2.74 -6.04 -6.96
CA GLN A 110 3.19 -5.58 -8.28
C GLN A 110 2.22 -4.56 -8.88
N THR A 111 2.76 -3.78 -9.80
CA THR A 111 2.04 -2.78 -10.56
C THR A 111 2.01 -3.20 -12.04
N THR A 112 0.87 -3.00 -12.71
CA THR A 112 0.73 -3.26 -14.14
C THR A 112 1.77 -2.47 -14.95
N ALA A 113 2.18 -3.01 -16.10
CA ALA A 113 3.25 -2.42 -16.93
C ALA A 113 2.94 -0.99 -17.41
N ASP A 114 1.66 -0.64 -17.52
CA ASP A 114 1.17 0.69 -17.84
C ASP A 114 1.19 1.68 -16.66
N GLY A 115 1.55 1.19 -15.44
CA GLY A 115 1.57 2.00 -14.22
C GLY A 115 0.18 2.34 -13.66
N GLU A 116 -0.89 1.75 -14.18
CA GLU A 116 -2.25 2.12 -13.79
C GLU A 116 -2.71 1.46 -12.49
N ILE A 117 -2.39 0.16 -12.27
CA ILE A 117 -2.91 -0.59 -11.14
C ILE A 117 -1.80 -1.26 -10.34
N SER A 118 -1.83 -1.08 -9.03
CA SER A 118 -1.10 -1.95 -8.08
C SER A 118 -2.06 -2.94 -7.44
N LEU A 119 -1.70 -4.22 -7.40
CA LEU A 119 -2.48 -5.27 -6.75
C LEU A 119 -1.86 -5.62 -5.40
N GLU A 120 -2.64 -5.45 -4.31
CA GLU A 120 -2.19 -5.66 -2.95
C GLU A 120 -3.08 -6.65 -2.21
N PRO A 121 -2.52 -7.56 -1.39
CA PRO A 121 -3.32 -8.34 -0.46
C PRO A 121 -3.62 -7.51 0.79
N VAL A 122 -4.76 -7.76 1.42
CA VAL A 122 -5.11 -7.20 2.73
C VAL A 122 -5.82 -8.27 3.58
N TYR A 123 -5.55 -8.27 4.87
CA TYR A 123 -6.05 -9.29 5.79
C TYR A 123 -7.12 -8.73 6.72
N CYS A 124 -8.25 -8.41 6.13
CA CYS A 124 -9.53 -7.90 6.60
C CYS A 124 -9.76 -6.42 6.31
N LEU A 125 -10.86 -6.17 5.59
CA LEU A 125 -11.37 -4.82 5.29
C LEU A 125 -12.57 -4.44 6.18
N GLY A 126 -12.91 -5.27 7.17
CA GLY A 126 -14.07 -5.06 8.03
C GLY A 126 -15.44 -5.34 7.36
N ASN A 127 -15.45 -5.88 6.13
CA ASN A 127 -16.67 -6.10 5.33
C ASN A 127 -17.04 -7.58 5.22
N CYS A 128 -16.87 -8.35 6.30
CA CYS A 128 -17.02 -9.81 6.29
C CYS A 128 -18.42 -10.29 5.90
N ALA A 129 -19.47 -9.54 6.28
CA ALA A 129 -20.85 -9.86 5.90
C ALA A 129 -21.12 -9.73 4.38
N CYS A 130 -20.23 -9.07 3.65
CA CYS A 130 -20.31 -8.88 2.20
C CYS A 130 -19.08 -9.46 1.48
N SER A 131 -18.56 -10.58 1.98
CA SER A 131 -17.43 -11.29 1.37
C SER A 131 -17.78 -11.87 -0.01
N PRO A 132 -16.80 -12.04 -0.93
CA PRO A 132 -15.45 -11.49 -0.91
C PRO A 132 -15.42 -9.97 -1.10
N ALA A 133 -14.39 -9.30 -0.54
CA ALA A 133 -14.29 -7.85 -0.55
C ALA A 133 -12.94 -7.36 -1.12
N ALA A 134 -12.99 -6.19 -1.76
CA ALA A 134 -11.81 -5.43 -2.18
C ALA A 134 -11.99 -3.95 -1.87
N MET A 135 -10.88 -3.22 -1.90
CA MET A 135 -10.85 -1.77 -1.78
C MET A 135 -10.04 -1.18 -2.95
N VAL A 136 -10.57 -0.13 -3.57
CA VAL A 136 -9.88 0.61 -4.62
C VAL A 136 -9.78 2.07 -4.19
N ASN A 137 -8.56 2.57 -3.97
CA ASN A 137 -8.31 3.95 -3.54
C ASN A 137 -9.17 4.38 -2.34
N GLY A 138 -9.34 3.50 -1.34
CA GLY A 138 -10.15 3.75 -0.15
C GLY A 138 -11.65 3.47 -0.30
N ARG A 139 -12.16 3.22 -1.51
CA ARG A 139 -13.56 2.81 -1.74
C ARG A 139 -13.72 1.30 -1.59
N LEU A 140 -14.64 0.88 -0.72
CA LEU A 140 -14.89 -0.51 -0.41
C LEU A 140 -15.93 -1.13 -1.37
N TYR A 141 -15.65 -2.36 -1.81
CA TYR A 141 -16.52 -3.18 -2.65
C TYR A 141 -16.71 -4.55 -2.00
N GLY A 142 -17.92 -5.07 -2.04
CA GLY A 142 -18.25 -6.38 -1.46
C GLY A 142 -19.03 -7.28 -2.41
N ARG A 143 -19.17 -8.57 -2.02
CA ARG A 143 -19.83 -9.62 -2.80
C ARG A 143 -19.25 -9.71 -4.21
N LEU A 144 -17.92 -9.67 -4.30
CA LEU A 144 -17.21 -9.68 -5.57
C LEU A 144 -17.25 -11.08 -6.20
N THR A 145 -17.66 -11.10 -7.45
CA THR A 145 -17.41 -12.22 -8.39
C THR A 145 -16.35 -11.78 -9.40
N PRO A 146 -15.77 -12.69 -10.21
CA PRO A 146 -14.87 -12.30 -11.29
C PRO A 146 -15.44 -11.21 -12.20
N GLU A 147 -16.73 -11.32 -12.57
CA GLU A 147 -17.39 -10.35 -13.45
C GLU A 147 -17.56 -8.98 -12.77
N ARG A 148 -17.91 -8.98 -11.47
CA ARG A 148 -18.02 -7.73 -10.70
C ARG A 148 -16.66 -7.10 -10.46
N PHE A 149 -15.61 -7.91 -10.30
CA PHE A 149 -14.24 -7.42 -10.24
C PHE A 149 -13.86 -6.75 -11.57
N ASP A 150 -14.13 -7.39 -12.70
CA ASP A 150 -13.83 -6.83 -14.03
C ASP A 150 -14.57 -5.51 -14.27
N ALA A 151 -15.84 -5.43 -13.89
CA ALA A 151 -16.63 -4.19 -13.97
C ALA A 151 -16.03 -3.09 -13.07
N MET A 152 -15.69 -3.41 -11.82
CA MET A 152 -15.05 -2.49 -10.88
C MET A 152 -13.74 -1.93 -11.44
N ILE A 153 -12.91 -2.78 -12.07
CA ILE A 153 -11.67 -2.36 -12.71
C ILE A 153 -11.93 -1.46 -13.92
N ALA A 154 -12.97 -1.73 -14.71
CA ALA A 154 -13.34 -0.91 -15.87
C ALA A 154 -13.89 0.47 -15.45
N GLU A 155 -14.69 0.56 -14.40
CA GLU A 155 -15.28 1.82 -13.92
C GLU A 155 -14.26 2.82 -13.35
N ARG A 156 -13.08 2.37 -12.91
CA ARG A 156 -12.06 3.25 -12.31
C ARG A 156 -11.56 4.36 -13.25
N GLY A 157 -11.60 4.12 -14.56
CA GLY A 157 -11.19 5.09 -15.58
C GLY A 157 -12.23 6.19 -15.84
N GLN A 158 -13.44 6.08 -15.26
CA GLN A 158 -14.57 6.96 -15.58
C GLN A 158 -14.90 8.02 -14.50
N LYS A 159 -14.22 7.99 -13.34
CA LYS A 159 -14.44 9.00 -12.28
C LYS A 159 -13.12 9.73 -11.98
N LYS A 160 -13.01 10.92 -12.59
CA LYS A 160 -12.23 12.02 -12.04
C LYS A 160 -12.92 12.61 -10.84
#